data_5c99ff77d748d1b42b08f530c74b5b50
#
_entry.id   5c99ff77d748d1b42b08f530c74b5b50
#
_cell.length_a   1.000
_cell.length_b   1.000
_cell.length_c   1.000
_cell.angle_alpha   90.00
_cell.angle_beta   90.00
_cell.angle_gamma   90.00
#
_symmetry.space_group_name_H-M   'P 1'
#
loop_
_entity.id
_entity.type
_entity.pdbx_description
1 polymer ?
#
loop_
_entity_poly.entity_id
_entity_poly.type
_entity_poly.pdbx_seq_one_letter_code
_entity_poly.pdbx_strand_id
1 'polypeptide(L)'
;MRGGRSARLRATLQLGNTIGLVWRARLDEHLGAYAVEPLSLRAGRLMNSGMALAGINYLGALIRVLPERDPHEAVYEAASLIAEALDNSALAPTLIARFEARILAECGFQLDLGSCAATGVTDDLAYVSPRSGRAVSAVAGAPWRDRLLPLPPFLREGAPPEAQPSADDIADGFRLTGFFLARDLFALHGEPLPDSRAAFLKAAAQGPR
;
A
#
# COMPACT_ATOMS: atom_id res chain seq x y z
N MET A 1 -21.58 4.89 -17.28
CA MET A 1 -21.21 4.16 -18.52
C MET A 1 -22.45 3.45 -19.09
N ARG A 2 -22.81 3.73 -20.34
CA ARG A 2 -23.80 2.90 -21.04
C ARG A 2 -23.23 1.49 -21.22
N GLY A 3 -23.94 0.46 -20.79
CA GLY A 3 -23.52 -0.93 -20.90
C GLY A 3 -22.64 -1.47 -19.78
N GLY A 4 -22.33 -0.71 -18.72
CA GLY A 4 -21.52 -1.16 -17.59
C GLY A 4 -22.06 -2.39 -16.85
N ARG A 5 -23.34 -2.74 -17.08
CA ARG A 5 -23.97 -3.96 -16.55
C ARG A 5 -23.81 -5.19 -17.44
N SER A 6 -23.22 -5.07 -18.65
CA SER A 6 -22.98 -6.24 -19.49
C SER A 6 -21.96 -7.18 -18.84
N ALA A 7 -22.14 -8.49 -19.01
CA ALA A 7 -21.23 -9.49 -18.44
C ALA A 7 -19.77 -9.26 -18.86
N ARG A 8 -19.57 -8.88 -20.14
CA ARG A 8 -18.22 -8.58 -20.68
C ARG A 8 -17.57 -7.38 -19.98
N LEU A 9 -18.30 -6.27 -19.83
CA LEU A 9 -17.75 -5.07 -19.16
C LEU A 9 -17.54 -5.30 -17.67
N ARG A 10 -18.39 -6.08 -16.99
CA ARG A 10 -18.20 -6.43 -15.58
C ARG A 10 -16.90 -7.21 -15.38
N ALA A 11 -16.59 -8.16 -16.25
CA ALA A 11 -15.33 -8.91 -16.19
C ALA A 11 -14.11 -8.00 -16.42
N THR A 12 -14.21 -7.08 -17.38
CA THR A 12 -13.13 -6.12 -17.71
C THR A 12 -12.91 -5.11 -16.58
N LEU A 13 -13.99 -4.63 -15.95
CA LEU A 13 -13.95 -3.62 -14.88
C LEU A 13 -13.70 -4.20 -13.48
N GLN A 14 -13.22 -5.43 -13.39
CA GLN A 14 -12.81 -6.00 -12.10
C GLN A 14 -11.55 -5.31 -11.57
N LEU A 15 -11.50 -5.13 -10.25
CA LEU A 15 -10.34 -4.62 -9.56
C LEU A 15 -9.10 -5.48 -9.85
N GLY A 16 -7.96 -4.85 -10.12
CA GLY A 16 -6.72 -5.52 -10.51
C GLY A 16 -6.50 -5.59 -12.02
N ASN A 17 -7.51 -5.40 -12.85
CA ASN A 17 -7.34 -5.30 -14.29
C ASN A 17 -6.78 -3.92 -14.69
N THR A 18 -5.93 -3.89 -15.72
CA THR A 18 -5.53 -2.66 -16.40
C THR A 18 -6.39 -2.46 -17.64
N ILE A 19 -6.97 -1.30 -17.77
CA ILE A 19 -7.87 -0.96 -18.86
C ILE A 19 -7.45 0.35 -19.54
N GLY A 20 -7.57 0.40 -20.84
CA GLY A 20 -7.54 1.64 -21.61
C GLY A 20 -8.91 2.32 -21.57
N LEU A 21 -8.92 3.62 -21.31
CA LEU A 21 -10.13 4.43 -21.28
C LEU A 21 -10.04 5.54 -22.33
N VAL A 22 -11.00 5.60 -23.22
CA VAL A 22 -11.15 6.72 -24.16
C VAL A 22 -12.50 7.37 -23.91
N TRP A 23 -12.45 8.61 -23.46
CA TRP A 23 -13.68 9.40 -23.32
C TRP A 23 -14.09 10.00 -24.69
N ARG A 24 -15.36 9.91 -25.01
CA ARG A 24 -15.94 10.45 -26.24
C ARG A 24 -17.23 11.19 -25.90
N ALA A 25 -17.30 12.43 -26.30
CA ALA A 25 -18.52 13.24 -26.26
C ALA A 25 -18.79 13.82 -27.65
N ARG A 26 -20.06 14.09 -27.93
CA ARG A 26 -20.44 14.75 -29.19
C ARG A 26 -20.17 16.25 -29.15
N LEU A 27 -20.29 16.85 -27.97
CA LEU A 27 -19.93 18.24 -27.65
C LEU A 27 -19.23 18.22 -26.30
N ASP A 28 -18.33 19.18 -26.06
CA ASP A 28 -17.52 19.26 -24.84
C ASP A 28 -18.38 19.39 -23.56
N GLU A 29 -19.56 19.97 -23.67
CA GLU A 29 -20.52 20.16 -22.57
C GLU A 29 -21.39 18.91 -22.30
N HIS A 30 -21.34 17.91 -23.14
CA HIS A 30 -22.19 16.73 -23.02
C HIS A 30 -21.57 15.67 -22.11
N LEU A 31 -22.44 14.96 -21.36
CA LEU A 31 -22.10 13.73 -20.72
C LEU A 31 -21.63 12.70 -21.76
N GLY A 32 -20.33 12.56 -21.91
CA GLY A 32 -19.72 11.61 -22.83
C GLY A 32 -19.90 10.16 -22.39
N ALA A 33 -19.33 9.26 -23.18
CA ALA A 33 -19.23 7.84 -22.85
C ALA A 33 -17.77 7.40 -22.90
N TYR A 34 -17.39 6.54 -21.96
CA TYR A 34 -16.08 5.88 -22.02
C TYR A 34 -16.16 4.65 -22.91
N ALA A 35 -15.25 4.57 -23.89
CA ALA A 35 -14.89 3.31 -24.51
C ALA A 35 -13.84 2.65 -23.62
N VAL A 36 -14.03 1.36 -23.33
CA VAL A 36 -13.18 0.59 -22.41
C VAL A 36 -12.52 -0.52 -23.22
N GLU A 37 -11.20 -0.60 -23.15
CA GLU A 37 -10.39 -1.65 -23.74
C GLU A 37 -9.59 -2.39 -22.66
N PRO A 38 -9.66 -3.73 -22.57
CA PRO A 38 -8.81 -4.49 -21.65
C PRO A 38 -7.36 -4.48 -22.14
N LEU A 39 -6.43 -4.04 -21.29
CA LEU A 39 -4.99 -4.07 -21.56
C LEU A 39 -4.32 -5.25 -20.86
N SER A 40 -4.67 -5.49 -19.58
CA SER A 40 -4.20 -6.65 -18.82
C SER A 40 -5.31 -7.16 -17.91
N LEU A 41 -5.63 -8.45 -17.96
CA LEU A 41 -6.71 -9.07 -17.18
C LEU A 41 -6.11 -9.97 -16.09
N ARG A 42 -5.88 -9.41 -14.88
CA ARG A 42 -5.31 -10.11 -13.73
C ARG A 42 -6.36 -10.66 -12.77
N ALA A 43 -7.55 -10.08 -12.78
CA ALA A 43 -8.59 -10.36 -11.78
C ALA A 43 -8.86 -11.87 -11.63
N GLY A 44 -8.93 -12.62 -12.72
CA GLY A 44 -9.16 -14.07 -12.67
C GLY A 44 -8.05 -14.81 -11.91
N ARG A 45 -6.78 -14.44 -12.11
CA ARG A 45 -5.62 -15.00 -11.39
C ARG A 45 -5.68 -14.64 -9.91
N LEU A 46 -5.93 -13.37 -9.60
CA LEU A 46 -5.98 -12.87 -8.23
C LEU A 46 -7.11 -13.49 -7.40
N MET A 47 -8.23 -13.84 -8.03
CA MET A 47 -9.36 -14.50 -7.36
C MET A 47 -9.06 -15.94 -6.91
N ASN A 48 -8.02 -16.58 -7.47
CA ASN A 48 -7.62 -17.94 -7.09
C ASN A 48 -6.82 -17.99 -5.77
N SER A 49 -6.39 -16.84 -5.24
CA SER A 49 -5.66 -16.74 -3.98
C SER A 49 -6.39 -15.81 -3.01
N GLY A 50 -6.73 -16.32 -1.82
CA GLY A 50 -7.36 -15.50 -0.78
C GLY A 50 -6.49 -14.31 -0.35
N MET A 51 -5.16 -14.50 -0.32
CA MET A 51 -4.22 -13.41 -0.04
C MET A 51 -4.21 -12.37 -1.17
N ALA A 52 -4.12 -12.80 -2.42
CA ALA A 52 -4.12 -11.88 -3.56
C ALA A 52 -5.43 -11.11 -3.68
N LEU A 53 -6.57 -11.77 -3.45
CA LEU A 53 -7.88 -11.12 -3.45
C LEU A 53 -8.00 -10.08 -2.32
N ALA A 54 -7.56 -10.40 -1.11
CA ALA A 54 -7.54 -9.44 -0.02
C ALA A 54 -6.56 -8.29 -0.30
N GLY A 55 -5.38 -8.59 -0.86
CA GLY A 55 -4.36 -7.63 -1.22
C GLY A 55 -4.82 -6.61 -2.27
N ILE A 56 -5.47 -7.07 -3.34
CA ILE A 56 -5.97 -6.14 -4.37
C ILE A 56 -7.11 -5.25 -3.86
N ASN A 57 -7.98 -5.78 -3.01
CA ASN A 57 -9.02 -4.98 -2.36
C ASN A 57 -8.40 -3.94 -1.42
N TYR A 58 -7.33 -4.31 -0.70
CA TYR A 58 -6.63 -3.40 0.18
C TYR A 58 -5.87 -2.31 -0.58
N LEU A 59 -5.16 -2.65 -1.66
CA LEU A 59 -4.56 -1.66 -2.57
C LEU A 59 -5.60 -0.64 -3.05
N GLY A 60 -6.75 -1.12 -3.51
CA GLY A 60 -7.83 -0.25 -3.93
C GLY A 60 -8.36 0.65 -2.82
N ALA A 61 -8.39 0.17 -1.57
CA ALA A 61 -8.79 0.98 -0.41
C ALA A 61 -7.75 2.07 -0.10
N LEU A 62 -6.45 1.75 -0.18
CA LEU A 62 -5.38 2.71 0.03
C LEU A 62 -5.34 3.80 -1.05
N ILE A 63 -5.52 3.45 -2.32
CA ILE A 63 -5.52 4.43 -3.41
C ILE A 63 -6.70 5.42 -3.30
N ARG A 64 -7.84 4.98 -2.79
CA ARG A 64 -9.02 5.83 -2.64
C ARG A 64 -8.89 6.95 -1.61
N VAL A 65 -7.86 6.95 -0.75
CA VAL A 65 -7.61 8.05 0.19
C VAL A 65 -6.88 9.23 -0.47
N LEU A 66 -6.31 9.02 -1.66
CA LEU A 66 -5.64 10.07 -2.41
C LEU A 66 -6.66 11.07 -2.96
N PRO A 67 -6.29 12.36 -3.09
CA PRO A 67 -7.15 13.37 -3.66
C PRO A 67 -7.58 13.03 -5.09
N GLU A 68 -8.87 13.25 -5.39
CA GLU A 68 -9.37 13.10 -6.75
C GLU A 68 -8.79 14.16 -7.68
N ARG A 69 -8.53 13.79 -8.93
CA ARG A 69 -8.05 14.66 -10.02
C ARG A 69 -6.61 15.16 -9.84
N ASP A 70 -5.88 14.60 -8.89
CA ASP A 70 -4.45 14.82 -8.76
C ASP A 70 -3.69 13.63 -9.37
N PRO A 71 -2.73 13.86 -10.27
CA PRO A 71 -1.99 12.77 -10.89
C PRO A 71 -0.97 12.19 -9.90
N HIS A 72 -1.11 10.91 -9.60
CA HIS A 72 -0.21 10.13 -8.74
C HIS A 72 0.45 9.00 -9.55
N GLU A 73 1.19 9.36 -10.61
CA GLU A 73 1.76 8.38 -11.56
C GLU A 73 2.61 7.31 -10.86
N ALA A 74 3.49 7.74 -9.96
CA ALA A 74 4.38 6.83 -9.26
C ALA A 74 3.64 5.91 -8.26
N VAL A 75 2.49 6.30 -7.73
CA VAL A 75 1.61 5.43 -6.94
C VAL A 75 0.92 4.42 -7.86
N TYR A 76 0.45 4.85 -9.01
CA TYR A 76 -0.16 3.96 -10.00
C TYR A 76 0.81 2.89 -10.51
N GLU A 77 2.04 3.27 -10.83
CA GLU A 77 3.09 2.35 -11.25
C GLU A 77 3.41 1.32 -10.16
N ALA A 78 3.62 1.79 -8.91
CA ALA A 78 3.86 0.92 -7.77
C ALA A 78 2.69 -0.05 -7.54
N ALA A 79 1.45 0.44 -7.56
CA ALA A 79 0.26 -0.40 -7.40
C ALA A 79 0.13 -1.44 -8.53
N SER A 80 0.48 -1.07 -9.76
CA SER A 80 0.46 -1.97 -10.91
C SER A 80 1.49 -3.10 -10.77
N LEU A 81 2.71 -2.79 -10.34
CA LEU A 81 3.75 -3.77 -10.06
C LEU A 81 3.36 -4.70 -8.91
N ILE A 82 2.78 -4.15 -7.84
CA ILE A 82 2.31 -4.95 -6.70
C ILE A 82 1.19 -5.89 -7.14
N ALA A 83 0.25 -5.42 -7.95
CA ALA A 83 -0.85 -6.25 -8.46
C ALA A 83 -0.36 -7.46 -9.28
N GLU A 84 0.81 -7.35 -9.94
CA GLU A 84 1.44 -8.51 -10.61
C GLU A 84 2.01 -9.53 -9.62
N ALA A 85 2.43 -9.10 -8.44
CA ALA A 85 3.12 -9.93 -7.46
C ALA A 85 2.22 -10.40 -6.31
N LEU A 86 0.93 -10.06 -6.28
CA LEU A 86 0.04 -10.33 -5.14
C LEU A 86 -0.18 -11.82 -4.84
N ASP A 87 -0.03 -12.71 -5.79
CA ASP A 87 -0.09 -14.15 -5.59
C ASP A 87 1.23 -14.77 -5.13
N ASN A 88 2.31 -13.99 -5.10
CA ASN A 88 3.58 -14.40 -4.53
C ASN A 88 3.60 -14.11 -3.02
N SER A 89 3.40 -15.14 -2.20
CA SER A 89 3.33 -15.01 -0.73
C SER A 89 4.62 -14.52 -0.07
N ALA A 90 5.77 -14.69 -0.72
CA ALA A 90 7.05 -14.20 -0.21
C ALA A 90 7.27 -12.70 -0.47
N LEU A 91 6.70 -12.17 -1.55
CA LEU A 91 6.91 -10.77 -1.96
C LEU A 91 5.76 -9.85 -1.55
N ALA A 92 4.53 -10.30 -1.69
CA ALA A 92 3.35 -9.45 -1.52
C ALA A 92 3.30 -8.72 -0.17
N PRO A 93 3.61 -9.34 1.00
CA PRO A 93 3.57 -8.65 2.28
C PRO A 93 4.56 -7.49 2.36
N THR A 94 5.80 -7.71 1.90
CA THR A 94 6.84 -6.66 1.88
C THR A 94 6.45 -5.50 0.98
N LEU A 95 5.94 -5.79 -0.21
CA LEU A 95 5.50 -4.79 -1.18
C LEU A 95 4.33 -3.96 -0.66
N ILE A 96 3.35 -4.60 -0.03
CA ILE A 96 2.20 -3.89 0.58
C ILE A 96 2.66 -3.01 1.74
N ALA A 97 3.55 -3.46 2.63
CA ALA A 97 4.05 -2.63 3.73
C ALA A 97 4.83 -1.40 3.21
N ARG A 98 5.65 -1.56 2.18
CA ARG A 98 6.31 -0.43 1.49
C ARG A 98 5.30 0.52 0.84
N PHE A 99 4.24 -0.04 0.28
CA PHE A 99 3.17 0.77 -0.34
C PHE A 99 2.39 1.56 0.70
N GLU A 100 2.13 0.99 1.90
CA GLU A 100 1.56 1.74 3.03
C GLU A 100 2.40 2.96 3.39
N ALA A 101 3.73 2.79 3.52
CA ALA A 101 4.65 3.90 3.79
C ALA A 101 4.65 4.95 2.64
N ARG A 102 4.53 4.50 1.40
CA ARG A 102 4.43 5.40 0.25
C ARG A 102 3.13 6.20 0.25
N ILE A 103 2.00 5.59 0.55
CA ILE A 103 0.71 6.29 0.66
C ILE A 103 0.77 7.36 1.76
N LEU A 104 1.39 7.06 2.91
CA LEU A 104 1.63 8.06 3.96
C LEU A 104 2.43 9.24 3.42
N ALA A 105 3.52 9.00 2.69
CA ALA A 105 4.34 10.05 2.10
C ALA A 105 3.56 10.89 1.07
N GLU A 106 2.79 10.25 0.21
CA GLU A 106 1.98 10.91 -0.81
C GLU A 106 0.88 11.80 -0.21
N CYS A 107 0.35 11.41 0.95
CA CYS A 107 -0.61 12.20 1.71
C CYS A 107 0.04 13.27 2.63
N GLY A 108 1.36 13.47 2.57
CA GLY A 108 2.08 14.46 3.36
C GLY A 108 2.50 14.01 4.76
N PHE A 109 2.35 12.73 5.09
CA PHE A 109 2.73 12.12 6.38
C PHE A 109 3.99 11.27 6.26
N GLN A 110 4.97 11.73 5.47
CA GLN A 110 6.22 11.01 5.25
C GLN A 110 6.95 10.75 6.56
N LEU A 111 7.38 9.51 6.75
CA LEU A 111 8.25 9.11 7.84
C LEU A 111 9.70 9.50 7.51
N ASP A 112 10.41 10.08 8.48
CA ASP A 112 11.84 10.38 8.36
C ASP A 112 12.65 9.19 8.91
N LEU A 113 13.03 8.28 8.02
CA LEU A 113 13.69 7.02 8.35
C LEU A 113 15.18 7.00 7.98
N GLY A 114 15.75 8.14 7.59
CA GLY A 114 17.13 8.26 7.12
C GLY A 114 18.14 8.54 8.23
N SER A 115 17.70 9.15 9.37
CA SER A 115 18.62 9.50 10.46
C SER A 115 17.95 9.45 11.83
N CYS A 116 18.78 9.21 12.85
CA CYS A 116 18.33 9.19 14.24
C CYS A 116 17.91 10.58 14.72
N ALA A 117 16.66 10.73 15.19
CA ALA A 117 16.13 11.98 15.69
C ALA A 117 16.88 12.54 16.93
N ALA A 118 17.54 11.68 17.70
CA ALA A 118 18.24 12.07 18.91
C ALA A 118 19.73 12.39 18.69
N THR A 119 20.39 11.68 17.78
CA THR A 119 21.86 11.74 17.62
C THR A 119 22.31 12.15 16.21
N GLY A 120 21.41 12.11 15.23
CA GLY A 120 21.75 12.40 13.83
C GLY A 120 22.47 11.27 13.08
N VAL A 121 22.82 10.16 13.76
CA VAL A 121 23.48 9.03 13.08
C VAL A 121 22.53 8.37 12.09
N THR A 122 23.09 7.84 11.01
CA THR A 122 22.35 7.16 9.95
C THR A 122 22.39 5.63 10.07
N ASP A 123 23.31 5.14 10.88
CA ASP A 123 23.51 3.71 11.11
C ASP A 123 22.68 3.22 12.30
N ASP A 124 22.47 1.91 12.36
CA ASP A 124 21.82 1.21 13.48
C ASP A 124 20.44 1.77 13.86
N LEU A 125 19.67 2.25 12.87
CA LEU A 125 18.32 2.72 13.08
C LEU A 125 17.41 1.51 13.36
N ALA A 126 16.84 1.46 14.56
CA ALA A 126 16.09 0.29 15.04
C ALA A 126 14.63 0.60 15.40
N TYR A 127 14.31 1.87 15.60
CA TYR A 127 13.01 2.29 16.08
C TYR A 127 12.49 3.51 15.34
N VAL A 128 11.18 3.77 15.48
CA VAL A 128 10.52 5.02 15.04
C VAL A 128 9.73 5.59 16.21
N SER A 129 9.87 6.87 16.42
CA SER A 129 9.07 7.59 17.42
C SER A 129 7.62 7.70 16.97
N PRO A 130 6.64 7.16 17.70
CA PRO A 130 5.24 7.29 17.35
C PRO A 130 4.76 8.74 17.39
N ARG A 131 5.45 9.63 18.11
CA ARG A 131 5.10 11.05 18.18
C ARG A 131 5.51 11.83 16.94
N SER A 132 6.71 11.59 16.42
CA SER A 132 7.31 12.41 15.35
C SER A 132 7.44 11.71 14.00
N GLY A 133 7.26 10.38 13.91
CA GLY A 133 7.51 9.62 12.69
C GLY A 133 8.99 9.52 12.31
N ARG A 134 9.91 9.90 13.20
CA ARG A 134 11.35 9.92 12.94
C ARG A 134 12.04 8.68 13.49
N ALA A 135 13.05 8.20 12.76
CA ALA A 135 13.87 7.08 13.19
C ALA A 135 14.69 7.38 14.45
N VAL A 136 14.98 6.34 15.22
CA VAL A 136 15.82 6.37 16.42
C VAL A 136 16.76 5.17 16.37
N SER A 137 18.06 5.40 16.63
CA SER A 137 19.07 4.33 16.68
C SER A 137 18.84 3.38 17.85
N ALA A 138 19.36 2.15 17.76
CA ALA A 138 19.21 1.14 18.79
C ALA A 138 19.70 1.64 20.16
N VAL A 139 20.87 2.30 20.18
CA VAL A 139 21.47 2.82 21.43
C VAL A 139 20.61 3.91 22.04
N ALA A 140 20.20 4.92 21.24
CA ALA A 140 19.39 6.05 21.75
C ALA A 140 17.97 5.62 22.14
N GLY A 141 17.42 4.60 21.44
CA GLY A 141 16.08 4.09 21.69
C GLY A 141 15.96 3.07 22.81
N ALA A 142 17.07 2.42 23.22
CA ALA A 142 17.06 1.33 24.18
C ALA A 142 16.30 1.64 25.49
N PRO A 143 16.45 2.82 26.12
CA PRO A 143 15.69 3.16 27.32
C PRO A 143 14.17 3.37 27.10
N TRP A 144 13.75 3.53 25.86
CA TRP A 144 12.38 3.88 25.46
C TRP A 144 11.73 2.83 24.55
N ARG A 145 12.38 1.66 24.37
CA ARG A 145 11.95 0.63 23.41
C ARG A 145 10.47 0.28 23.52
N ASP A 146 9.93 0.21 24.72
CA ASP A 146 8.53 -0.14 24.97
C ASP A 146 7.52 0.95 24.53
N ARG A 147 8.04 2.16 24.23
CA ARG A 147 7.25 3.32 23.76
C ARG A 147 7.54 3.67 22.30
N LEU A 148 8.45 2.97 21.66
CA LEU A 148 8.85 3.16 20.28
C LEU A 148 8.27 2.05 19.40
N LEU A 149 8.09 2.35 18.12
CA LEU A 149 7.72 1.35 17.13
C LEU A 149 8.99 0.73 16.55
N PRO A 150 9.03 -0.57 16.27
CA PRO A 150 10.18 -1.18 15.61
C PRO A 150 10.32 -0.65 14.18
N LEU A 151 11.57 -0.49 13.73
CA LEU A 151 11.91 -0.14 12.36
C LEU A 151 12.58 -1.33 11.67
N PRO A 152 11.84 -2.14 10.91
CA PRO A 152 12.42 -3.26 10.20
C PRO A 152 13.37 -2.79 9.09
N PRO A 153 14.44 -3.56 8.80
CA PRO A 153 15.47 -3.16 7.83
C PRO A 153 14.93 -2.79 6.44
N PHE A 154 13.91 -3.51 5.97
CA PHE A 154 13.36 -3.32 4.62
C PHE A 154 12.58 -2.00 4.42
N LEU A 155 12.22 -1.29 5.51
CA LEU A 155 11.59 0.03 5.46
C LEU A 155 12.57 1.18 5.66
N ARG A 156 13.84 0.90 5.97
CA ARG A 156 14.86 1.95 6.11
C ARG A 156 15.10 2.62 4.74
N GLU A 157 15.49 3.88 4.78
CA GLU A 157 15.92 4.57 3.59
C GLU A 157 17.14 3.87 2.96
N GLY A 158 17.13 3.68 1.64
CA GLY A 158 18.18 2.97 0.91
C GLY A 158 18.17 1.44 1.09
N ALA A 159 17.16 0.86 1.75
CA ALA A 159 17.03 -0.59 1.85
C ALA A 159 16.97 -1.25 0.46
N PRO A 160 17.77 -2.31 0.22
CA PRO A 160 17.76 -2.98 -1.08
C PRO A 160 16.37 -3.54 -1.39
N PRO A 161 15.89 -3.42 -2.65
CA PRO A 161 14.57 -3.91 -3.03
C PRO A 161 14.46 -5.44 -2.92
N GLU A 162 15.57 -6.16 -3.08
CA GLU A 162 15.65 -7.63 -3.01
C GLU A 162 15.73 -8.17 -1.58
N ALA A 163 15.78 -7.32 -0.56
CA ALA A 163 15.83 -7.76 0.83
C ALA A 163 14.62 -8.66 1.13
N GLN A 164 14.91 -9.89 1.55
CA GLN A 164 13.88 -10.82 2.02
C GLN A 164 13.76 -10.67 3.55
N PRO A 165 12.78 -9.90 4.03
CA PRO A 165 12.56 -9.71 5.45
C PRO A 165 12.06 -11.01 6.09
N SER A 166 12.38 -11.21 7.37
CA SER A 166 11.79 -12.25 8.18
C SER A 166 10.29 -12.02 8.41
N ALA A 167 9.58 -13.03 8.89
CA ALA A 167 8.18 -12.88 9.26
C ALA A 167 7.98 -11.82 10.35
N ASP A 168 8.92 -11.72 11.29
CA ASP A 168 8.90 -10.71 12.36
C ASP A 168 9.11 -9.30 11.78
N ASP A 169 10.06 -9.14 10.85
CA ASP A 169 10.26 -7.86 10.16
C ASP A 169 8.99 -7.41 9.42
N ILE A 170 8.29 -8.34 8.76
CA ILE A 170 7.03 -8.04 8.07
C ILE A 170 5.95 -7.61 9.07
N ALA A 171 5.82 -8.34 10.19
CA ALA A 171 4.86 -8.01 11.23
C ALA A 171 5.14 -6.62 11.83
N ASP A 172 6.41 -6.32 12.11
CA ASP A 172 6.86 -5.03 12.62
C ASP A 172 6.64 -3.91 11.59
N GLY A 173 6.86 -4.18 10.31
CA GLY A 173 6.56 -3.25 9.23
C GLY A 173 5.09 -2.85 9.21
N PHE A 174 4.19 -3.83 9.25
CA PHE A 174 2.74 -3.55 9.32
C PHE A 174 2.31 -2.90 10.64
N ARG A 175 2.98 -3.20 11.76
CA ARG A 175 2.75 -2.51 13.02
C ARG A 175 3.11 -1.04 12.91
N LEU A 176 4.27 -0.74 12.35
CA LEU A 176 4.75 0.62 12.13
C LEU A 176 3.83 1.40 11.20
N THR A 177 3.65 0.94 9.97
CA THR A 177 2.87 1.66 8.96
C THR A 177 1.39 1.76 9.35
N GLY A 178 0.83 0.69 9.92
CA GLY A 178 -0.56 0.68 10.39
C GLY A 178 -0.84 1.68 11.50
N PHE A 179 0.13 1.91 12.41
CA PHE A 179 0.00 2.94 13.44
C PHE A 179 -0.19 4.33 12.83
N PHE A 180 0.68 4.69 11.87
CA PHE A 180 0.62 6.00 11.23
C PHE A 180 -0.58 6.15 10.28
N LEU A 181 -0.91 5.10 9.51
CA LEU A 181 -2.12 5.11 8.69
C LEU A 181 -3.38 5.35 9.54
N ALA A 182 -3.52 4.64 10.66
CA ALA A 182 -4.68 4.80 11.53
C ALA A 182 -4.76 6.20 12.13
N ARG A 183 -3.63 6.72 12.66
CA ARG A 183 -3.58 7.99 13.35
C ARG A 183 -3.66 9.20 12.42
N ASP A 184 -2.86 9.18 11.34
CA ASP A 184 -2.61 10.38 10.55
C ASP A 184 -3.47 10.45 9.29
N LEU A 185 -3.94 9.31 8.79
CA LEU A 185 -4.71 9.29 7.55
C LEU A 185 -6.18 8.94 7.81
N PHE A 186 -6.47 7.75 8.33
CA PHE A 186 -7.85 7.30 8.47
C PHE A 186 -8.62 8.02 9.59
N ALA A 187 -7.98 8.33 10.73
CA ALA A 187 -8.62 9.08 11.80
C ALA A 187 -9.04 10.49 11.38
N LEU A 188 -8.30 11.14 10.46
CA LEU A 188 -8.66 12.46 9.93
C LEU A 188 -9.97 12.43 9.14
N HIS A 189 -10.29 11.29 8.53
CA HIS A 189 -11.54 11.07 7.80
C HIS A 189 -12.64 10.47 8.67
N GLY A 190 -12.38 10.24 9.98
CA GLY A 190 -13.32 9.58 10.89
C GLY A 190 -13.54 8.10 10.57
N GLU A 191 -12.63 7.47 9.83
CA GLU A 191 -12.74 6.08 9.39
C GLU A 191 -11.71 5.19 10.10
N PRO A 192 -12.05 3.91 10.36
CA PRO A 192 -11.08 2.91 10.80
C PRO A 192 -10.20 2.46 9.63
N LEU A 193 -9.11 1.74 9.94
CA LEU A 193 -8.36 1.03 8.91
C LEU A 193 -9.28 0.06 8.15
N PRO A 194 -9.10 -0.07 6.82
CA PRO A 194 -9.95 -0.95 5.99
C PRO A 194 -9.92 -2.41 6.44
N ASP A 195 -11.07 -3.08 6.49
CA ASP A 195 -11.18 -4.50 6.82
C ASP A 195 -10.37 -5.40 5.89
N SER A 196 -10.18 -4.97 4.64
CA SER A 196 -9.33 -5.65 3.67
C SER A 196 -7.86 -5.73 4.10
N ARG A 197 -7.37 -4.79 4.93
CA ARG A 197 -6.06 -4.87 5.57
C ARG A 197 -5.97 -6.07 6.51
N ALA A 198 -6.91 -6.19 7.43
CA ALA A 198 -6.94 -7.31 8.37
C ALA A 198 -7.09 -8.66 7.66
N ALA A 199 -7.92 -8.71 6.60
CA ALA A 199 -8.08 -9.89 5.76
C ALA A 199 -6.78 -10.27 5.06
N PHE A 200 -6.04 -9.29 4.50
CA PHE A 200 -4.75 -9.52 3.87
C PHE A 200 -3.71 -10.05 4.86
N LEU A 201 -3.54 -9.40 6.02
CA LEU A 201 -2.59 -9.83 7.05
C LEU A 201 -2.88 -11.25 7.54
N LYS A 202 -4.16 -11.58 7.76
CA LYS A 202 -4.58 -12.93 8.15
C LYS A 202 -4.23 -13.97 7.07
N ALA A 203 -4.49 -13.66 5.80
CA ALA A 203 -4.20 -14.56 4.70
C ALA A 203 -2.68 -14.74 4.48
N ALA A 204 -1.91 -13.66 4.60
CA ALA A 204 -0.44 -13.70 4.49
C ALA A 204 0.20 -14.55 5.59
N ALA A 205 -0.32 -14.49 6.82
CA ALA A 205 0.17 -15.29 7.94
C ALA A 205 -0.13 -16.79 7.82
N GLN A 206 -1.14 -17.19 7.01
CA GLN A 206 -1.49 -18.60 6.81
C GLN A 206 -0.62 -19.32 5.77
N GLY A 207 0.19 -18.60 5.02
CA GLY A 207 0.99 -19.15 3.92
C GLY A 207 0.16 -19.60 2.70
N PRO A 208 0.81 -20.09 1.66
CA PRO A 208 0.10 -20.63 0.49
C PRO A 208 -0.66 -21.91 0.88
N ARG A 209 -1.93 -21.97 0.48
CA ARG A 209 -2.73 -23.21 0.50
C ARG A 209 -2.58 -23.94 -0.82
#